data_4647d9580f591ef5733bb33e8d0c80c9
#
_entry.id   4647d9580f591ef5733bb33e8d0c80c9
#
_cell.length_a   1.000
_cell.length_b   1.000
_cell.length_c   1.000
_cell.angle_alpha   90.00
_cell.angle_beta   90.00
_cell.angle_gamma   90.00
#
_symmetry.space_group_name_H-M   'P 1'
#
loop_
_entity.id
_entity.type
_entity.pdbx_description
1 polymer ?
#
loop_
_entity_poly.entity_id
_entity_poly.type
_entity_poly.pdbx_seq_one_letter_code
_entity_poly.pdbx_strand_id
1 'polypeptide(L)'
;MLPQEKALRLAAAGMLPAYIYDLDDLRRHAGVVIGAVNGAAQVLYAVKANPDARVLRALAPFVDGFEVASGGELAFVRKLLPQAWVAFSGPGKTDADLRLALELGVERVHVESPGELTRIARIARGRPVDILLRANLRPPAVNGQTTTVTPFGMDEPTLEACLPILRAAPRIRVRGIHSHLAWGLPAPAMAEVAAYVVTWASSWLNRHLPGVEHPEIDLGGGMLVDYADPDSRFDWAAYGAALAALRSPGPLRIEPGRSLSAYQGWYVTDVLDIKTSHGQCFAVLRGGTQHLRTPVARGHDQPFTVIRPTGRTPAYSGTITLVGQLCTPKDVFARDVSVTGLSPGDLIVFGLAGAYAWNLSHHQFLMHPEPTFHYLDREGAS
;
A
#
# COMPACT_ATOMS: atom_id res chain seq x y z
N MET A 1 18.13 8.02 16.51
CA MET A 1 18.92 6.75 16.53
C MET A 1 18.82 6.15 15.15
N LEU A 2 19.93 5.80 14.50
CA LEU A 2 19.89 5.17 13.19
C LEU A 2 19.27 3.77 13.32
N PRO A 3 18.54 3.26 12.29
CA PRO A 3 17.95 1.91 12.31
C PRO A 3 18.98 0.82 12.67
N GLN A 4 20.24 0.99 12.24
CA GLN A 4 21.35 0.07 12.55
C GLN A 4 21.66 -0.02 14.04
N GLU A 5 21.75 1.10 14.76
CA GLU A 5 21.99 1.10 16.22
C GLU A 5 20.82 0.44 16.96
N LYS A 6 19.59 0.69 16.51
CA LYS A 6 18.42 0.05 17.07
C LYS A 6 18.46 -1.47 16.84
N ALA A 7 18.84 -1.91 15.63
CA ALA A 7 18.98 -3.32 15.30
C ALA A 7 19.98 -4.04 16.23
N LEU A 8 21.16 -3.45 16.45
CA LEU A 8 22.16 -4.01 17.35
C LEU A 8 21.67 -4.12 18.81
N ARG A 9 20.95 -3.10 19.30
CA ARG A 9 20.34 -3.13 20.65
C ARG A 9 19.29 -4.22 20.78
N LEU A 10 18.44 -4.41 19.78
CA LEU A 10 17.42 -5.46 19.77
C LEU A 10 18.04 -6.85 19.73
N ALA A 11 19.10 -7.04 18.95
CA ALA A 11 19.84 -8.29 18.91
C ALA A 11 20.46 -8.62 20.27
N ALA A 12 21.11 -7.64 20.91
CA ALA A 12 21.71 -7.81 22.26
C ALA A 12 20.65 -8.12 23.33
N ALA A 13 19.42 -7.63 23.15
CA ALA A 13 18.31 -7.91 24.07
C ALA A 13 17.52 -9.20 23.74
N GLY A 14 17.93 -9.96 22.72
CA GLY A 14 17.24 -11.18 22.29
C GLY A 14 15.85 -10.94 21.69
N MET A 15 15.60 -9.76 21.10
CA MET A 15 14.28 -9.33 20.59
C MET A 15 14.14 -9.47 19.08
N LEU A 16 14.91 -10.38 18.45
CA LEU A 16 14.79 -10.67 17.01
C LEU A 16 13.92 -11.93 16.77
N PRO A 17 13.23 -12.00 15.63
CA PRO A 17 13.12 -10.98 14.55
C PRO A 17 12.30 -9.76 14.98
N ALA A 18 12.53 -8.62 14.32
CA ALA A 18 11.89 -7.37 14.69
C ALA A 18 11.53 -6.51 13.46
N TYR A 19 10.42 -5.78 13.55
CA TYR A 19 10.13 -4.64 12.69
C TYR A 19 10.56 -3.34 13.38
N ILE A 20 11.15 -2.44 12.61
CA ILE A 20 11.49 -1.09 13.06
C ILE A 20 10.82 -0.12 12.10
N TYR A 21 9.99 0.79 12.63
CA TYR A 21 9.38 1.88 11.87
C TYR A 21 9.93 3.23 12.34
N ASP A 22 10.41 4.07 11.40
CA ASP A 22 10.85 5.43 11.68
C ASP A 22 9.68 6.39 11.42
N LEU A 23 8.99 6.78 12.48
CA LEU A 23 7.82 7.65 12.40
C LEU A 23 8.22 9.10 12.13
N ASP A 24 9.41 9.54 12.58
CA ASP A 24 9.91 10.90 12.30
C ASP A 24 10.20 11.06 10.81
N ASP A 25 10.87 10.07 10.20
CA ASP A 25 11.10 10.07 8.76
C ASP A 25 9.81 9.92 7.96
N LEU A 26 8.86 9.11 8.44
CA LEU A 26 7.54 8.96 7.82
C LEU A 26 6.79 10.30 7.75
N ARG A 27 6.76 11.07 8.84
CA ARG A 27 6.14 12.41 8.87
C ARG A 27 6.83 13.36 7.89
N ARG A 28 8.16 13.36 7.88
CA ARG A 28 8.95 14.19 6.96
C ARG A 28 8.66 13.83 5.50
N HIS A 29 8.65 12.55 5.17
CA HIS A 29 8.33 12.08 3.83
C HIS A 29 6.89 12.42 3.42
N ALA A 30 5.92 12.22 4.30
CA ALA A 30 4.53 12.61 4.07
C ALA A 30 4.43 14.12 3.77
N GLY A 31 5.12 14.96 4.55
CA GLY A 31 5.16 16.40 4.30
C GLY A 31 5.72 16.78 2.92
N VAL A 32 6.75 16.08 2.45
CA VAL A 32 7.29 16.27 1.09
C VAL A 32 6.27 15.86 0.02
N VAL A 33 5.62 14.71 0.18
CA VAL A 33 4.61 14.22 -0.77
C VAL A 33 3.42 15.18 -0.85
N ILE A 34 2.87 15.54 0.30
CA ILE A 34 1.72 16.46 0.36
C ILE A 34 2.10 17.82 -0.21
N GLY A 35 3.27 18.35 0.13
CA GLY A 35 3.75 19.64 -0.43
C GLY A 35 3.88 19.61 -1.96
N ALA A 36 4.29 18.48 -2.52
CA ALA A 36 4.44 18.32 -3.97
C ALA A 36 3.11 18.27 -4.75
N VAL A 37 2.04 17.76 -4.13
CA VAL A 37 0.70 17.63 -4.77
C VAL A 37 -0.31 18.63 -4.24
N ASN A 38 0.09 19.52 -3.33
CA ASN A 38 -0.80 20.50 -2.70
C ASN A 38 -1.52 21.36 -3.73
N GLY A 39 -2.86 21.46 -3.60
CA GLY A 39 -3.72 22.18 -4.53
C GLY A 39 -3.97 21.45 -5.88
N ALA A 40 -3.23 20.38 -6.19
CA ALA A 40 -3.43 19.59 -7.40
C ALA A 40 -4.31 18.35 -7.14
N ALA A 41 -4.11 17.68 -6.00
CA ALA A 41 -4.91 16.51 -5.62
C ALA A 41 -4.98 16.35 -4.10
N GLN A 42 -6.08 15.77 -3.62
CA GLN A 42 -6.21 15.27 -2.26
C GLN A 42 -5.53 13.91 -2.14
N VAL A 43 -4.95 13.63 -0.98
CA VAL A 43 -4.21 12.39 -0.71
C VAL A 43 -4.93 11.54 0.32
N LEU A 44 -5.36 10.34 -0.06
CA LEU A 44 -5.90 9.33 0.84
C LEU A 44 -4.84 8.26 1.06
N TYR A 45 -4.44 8.00 2.30
CA TYR A 45 -3.53 6.88 2.56
C TYR A 45 -4.27 5.54 2.43
N ALA A 46 -3.77 4.65 1.57
CA ALA A 46 -4.30 3.29 1.42
C ALA A 46 -3.88 2.42 2.62
N VAL A 47 -4.80 2.20 3.56
CA VAL A 47 -4.57 1.53 4.85
C VAL A 47 -3.98 0.13 4.69
N LYS A 48 -4.41 -0.59 3.66
CA LYS A 48 -3.89 -1.92 3.30
C LYS A 48 -2.36 -1.98 3.10
N ALA A 49 -1.70 -0.84 2.88
CA ALA A 49 -0.24 -0.81 2.77
C ALA A 49 0.42 -1.06 4.12
N ASN A 50 -0.02 -0.38 5.18
CA ASN A 50 0.39 -0.66 6.56
C ASN A 50 -0.69 -0.15 7.54
N PRO A 51 -1.47 -1.03 8.16
CA PRO A 51 -2.53 -0.67 9.11
C PRO A 51 -2.03 -0.44 10.55
N ASP A 52 -0.73 -0.37 10.78
CA ASP A 52 -0.19 -0.13 12.13
C ASP A 52 -0.72 1.18 12.72
N ALA A 53 -1.21 1.14 13.96
CA ALA A 53 -1.86 2.27 14.61
C ALA A 53 -0.96 3.50 14.73
N ARG A 54 0.35 3.32 14.96
CA ARG A 54 1.30 4.42 15.08
C ARG A 54 1.65 5.03 13.72
N VAL A 55 1.73 4.17 12.68
CA VAL A 55 1.89 4.62 11.29
C VAL A 55 0.69 5.46 10.86
N LEU A 56 -0.55 5.00 11.12
CA LEU A 56 -1.76 5.77 10.77
C LEU A 56 -1.82 7.10 11.51
N ARG A 57 -1.50 7.12 12.83
CA ARG A 57 -1.45 8.39 13.59
C ARG A 57 -0.37 9.34 13.11
N ALA A 58 0.79 8.81 12.69
CA ALA A 58 1.87 9.64 12.16
C ALA A 58 1.51 10.27 10.81
N LEU A 59 0.71 9.59 9.97
CA LEU A 59 0.25 10.09 8.68
C LEU A 59 -0.97 11.01 8.78
N ALA A 60 -1.84 10.83 9.77
CA ALA A 60 -3.12 11.53 9.89
C ALA A 60 -3.03 13.08 9.82
N PRO A 61 -2.01 13.77 10.34
CA PRO A 61 -1.89 15.21 10.20
C PRO A 61 -1.54 15.71 8.79
N PHE A 62 -1.12 14.81 7.90
CA PHE A 62 -0.62 15.17 6.57
C PHE A 62 -1.62 14.82 5.47
N VAL A 63 -2.28 13.66 5.57
CA VAL A 63 -3.18 13.17 4.51
C VAL A 63 -4.59 13.74 4.67
N ASP A 64 -5.31 13.89 3.55
CA ASP A 64 -6.71 14.36 3.55
C ASP A 64 -7.68 13.29 4.08
N GLY A 65 -7.26 12.02 4.10
CA GLY A 65 -8.08 10.91 4.58
C GLY A 65 -7.42 9.55 4.37
N PHE A 66 -8.25 8.52 4.48
CA PHE A 66 -7.82 7.12 4.39
C PHE A 66 -8.69 6.33 3.42
N GLU A 67 -8.09 5.48 2.59
CA GLU A 67 -8.80 4.48 1.81
C GLU A 67 -8.71 3.14 2.53
N VAL A 68 -9.87 2.51 2.76
CA VAL A 68 -10.01 1.20 3.39
C VAL A 68 -10.63 0.21 2.42
N ALA A 69 -10.28 -1.08 2.56
CA ALA A 69 -10.72 -2.13 1.64
C ALA A 69 -11.53 -3.24 2.33
N SER A 70 -11.82 -3.11 3.62
CA SER A 70 -12.64 -4.05 4.39
C SER A 70 -13.36 -3.37 5.55
N GLY A 71 -14.43 -4.00 6.05
CA GLY A 71 -15.11 -3.55 7.26
C GLY A 71 -14.21 -3.57 8.50
N GLY A 72 -13.23 -4.48 8.55
CA GLY A 72 -12.23 -4.53 9.62
C GLY A 72 -11.32 -3.31 9.62
N GLU A 73 -10.76 -2.94 8.47
CA GLU A 73 -9.97 -1.70 8.35
C GLU A 73 -10.80 -0.47 8.67
N LEU A 74 -12.05 -0.40 8.19
CA LEU A 74 -12.96 0.71 8.48
C LEU A 74 -13.20 0.86 9.99
N ALA A 75 -13.57 -0.21 10.68
CA ALA A 75 -13.79 -0.19 12.11
C ALA A 75 -12.54 0.23 12.88
N PHE A 76 -11.38 -0.26 12.43
CA PHE A 76 -10.09 0.08 13.04
C PHE A 76 -9.73 1.55 12.87
N VAL A 77 -9.84 2.10 11.65
CA VAL A 77 -9.56 3.51 11.38
C VAL A 77 -10.52 4.42 12.16
N ARG A 78 -11.82 4.13 12.16
CA ARG A 78 -12.81 4.94 12.92
C ARG A 78 -12.58 4.90 14.43
N LYS A 79 -12.17 3.75 14.98
CA LYS A 79 -11.79 3.64 16.39
C LYS A 79 -10.54 4.47 16.71
N LEU A 80 -9.56 4.47 15.83
CA LEU A 80 -8.26 5.13 16.02
C LEU A 80 -8.33 6.63 15.76
N LEU A 81 -9.06 7.04 14.72
CA LEU A 81 -9.17 8.37 14.15
C LEU A 81 -10.65 8.67 13.82
N PRO A 82 -11.50 8.96 14.83
CA PRO A 82 -12.96 9.06 14.65
C PRO A 82 -13.40 10.10 13.62
N GLN A 83 -12.62 11.15 13.42
CA GLN A 83 -12.94 12.27 12.52
C GLN A 83 -12.24 12.18 11.15
N ALA A 84 -11.46 11.12 10.90
CA ALA A 84 -10.77 10.96 9.63
C ALA A 84 -11.79 10.84 8.47
N TRP A 85 -11.52 11.49 7.34
CA TRP A 85 -12.26 11.25 6.11
C TRP A 85 -11.91 9.86 5.56
N VAL A 86 -12.91 9.05 5.18
CA VAL A 86 -12.70 7.67 4.76
C VAL A 86 -13.43 7.36 3.47
N ALA A 87 -12.69 6.80 2.49
CA ALA A 87 -13.25 6.11 1.33
C ALA A 87 -13.22 4.59 1.55
N PHE A 88 -14.27 3.89 1.13
CA PHE A 88 -14.37 2.45 1.25
C PHE A 88 -14.39 1.77 -0.12
N SER A 89 -13.30 1.12 -0.47
CA SER A 89 -13.07 0.36 -1.71
C SER A 89 -13.23 -1.15 -1.50
N GLY A 90 -12.87 -1.91 -2.52
CA GLY A 90 -12.79 -3.38 -2.51
C GLY A 90 -13.94 -4.07 -3.23
N PRO A 91 -13.65 -5.16 -3.98
CA PRO A 91 -14.63 -5.82 -4.85
C PRO A 91 -15.58 -6.75 -4.11
N GLY A 92 -15.31 -7.05 -2.85
CA GLY A 92 -16.01 -8.07 -2.07
C GLY A 92 -16.74 -7.55 -0.84
N LYS A 93 -17.22 -6.28 -0.83
CA LYS A 93 -17.97 -5.74 0.30
C LYS A 93 -19.24 -6.57 0.56
N THR A 94 -19.33 -7.16 1.75
CA THR A 94 -20.49 -7.91 2.20
C THR A 94 -21.64 -6.96 2.61
N ASP A 95 -22.85 -7.48 2.79
CA ASP A 95 -23.95 -6.70 3.35
C ASP A 95 -23.64 -6.18 4.76
N ALA A 96 -22.85 -6.93 5.54
CA ALA A 96 -22.39 -6.50 6.86
C ALA A 96 -21.42 -5.32 6.76
N ASP A 97 -20.45 -5.39 5.84
CA ASP A 97 -19.50 -4.30 5.59
C ASP A 97 -20.23 -3.02 5.12
N LEU A 98 -21.23 -3.17 4.22
CA LEU A 98 -22.00 -2.04 3.73
C LEU A 98 -22.87 -1.40 4.83
N ARG A 99 -23.48 -2.21 5.72
CA ARG A 99 -24.21 -1.66 6.90
C ARG A 99 -23.25 -0.91 7.81
N LEU A 100 -22.12 -1.52 8.13
CA LEU A 100 -21.08 -0.89 8.96
C LEU A 100 -20.61 0.44 8.35
N ALA A 101 -20.38 0.48 7.04
CA ALA A 101 -19.98 1.70 6.34
C ALA A 101 -21.01 2.82 6.50
N LEU A 102 -22.30 2.52 6.38
CA LEU A 102 -23.37 3.48 6.57
C LEU A 102 -23.58 3.89 8.04
N GLU A 103 -23.33 2.99 8.97
CA GLU A 103 -23.41 3.26 10.41
C GLU A 103 -22.27 4.14 10.88
N LEU A 104 -21.05 3.88 10.41
CA LEU A 104 -19.86 4.64 10.73
C LEU A 104 -19.67 5.90 9.87
N GLY A 105 -20.58 6.16 8.94
CA GLY A 105 -20.61 7.38 8.15
C GLY A 105 -19.39 7.55 7.25
N VAL A 106 -19.09 6.57 6.39
CA VAL A 106 -18.03 6.75 5.38
C VAL A 106 -18.42 7.86 4.40
N GLU A 107 -17.46 8.66 4.01
CA GLU A 107 -17.69 9.80 3.13
C GLU A 107 -17.87 9.36 1.67
N ARG A 108 -17.23 8.26 1.25
CA ARG A 108 -17.37 7.68 -0.10
C ARG A 108 -17.36 6.18 -0.07
N VAL A 109 -18.25 5.57 -0.85
CA VAL A 109 -18.19 4.14 -1.17
C VAL A 109 -17.82 4.01 -2.65
N HIS A 110 -16.74 3.30 -2.94
CA HIS A 110 -16.33 2.98 -4.32
C HIS A 110 -17.10 1.75 -4.77
N VAL A 111 -18.07 1.94 -5.66
CA VAL A 111 -18.98 0.89 -6.13
C VAL A 111 -18.37 0.15 -7.31
N GLU A 112 -18.28 -1.16 -7.21
CA GLU A 112 -17.56 -2.01 -8.16
C GLU A 112 -18.47 -2.90 -9.02
N SER A 113 -19.80 -2.87 -8.81
CA SER A 113 -20.76 -3.60 -9.64
C SER A 113 -22.19 -3.10 -9.50
N PRO A 114 -23.08 -3.36 -10.51
CA PRO A 114 -24.52 -3.10 -10.39
C PRO A 114 -25.18 -3.87 -9.24
N GLY A 115 -24.71 -5.09 -8.97
CA GLY A 115 -25.19 -5.90 -7.86
C GLY A 115 -24.86 -5.28 -6.51
N GLU A 116 -23.65 -4.73 -6.35
CA GLU A 116 -23.26 -3.98 -5.16
C GLU A 116 -24.11 -2.71 -5.01
N LEU A 117 -24.30 -1.95 -6.07
CA LEU A 117 -25.14 -0.76 -6.07
C LEU A 117 -26.58 -1.07 -5.61
N THR A 118 -27.15 -2.16 -6.11
CA THR A 118 -28.49 -2.63 -5.70
C THR A 118 -28.53 -2.96 -4.21
N ARG A 119 -27.48 -3.62 -3.68
CA ARG A 119 -27.39 -3.92 -2.24
C ARG A 119 -27.27 -2.65 -1.41
N ILE A 120 -26.47 -1.66 -1.85
CA ILE A 120 -26.34 -0.36 -1.18
C ILE A 120 -27.71 0.33 -1.12
N ALA A 121 -28.44 0.42 -2.25
CA ALA A 121 -29.76 1.04 -2.30
C ALA A 121 -30.75 0.38 -1.33
N ARG A 122 -30.76 -0.95 -1.26
CA ARG A 122 -31.61 -1.72 -0.34
C ARG A 122 -31.23 -1.49 1.14
N ILE A 123 -29.93 -1.48 1.45
CA ILE A 123 -29.40 -1.33 2.82
C ILE A 123 -29.57 0.10 3.32
N ALA A 124 -29.38 1.08 2.47
CA ALA A 124 -29.52 2.50 2.80
C ALA A 124 -30.93 2.89 3.26
N ARG A 125 -31.97 2.19 2.81
CA ARG A 125 -33.39 2.43 3.20
C ARG A 125 -33.78 3.89 3.06
N GLY A 126 -33.36 4.53 1.93
CA GLY A 126 -33.64 5.94 1.64
C GLY A 126 -32.73 6.95 2.35
N ARG A 127 -31.74 6.53 3.14
CA ARG A 127 -30.68 7.42 3.63
C ARG A 127 -29.79 7.83 2.45
N PRO A 128 -29.27 9.09 2.43
CA PRO A 128 -28.34 9.52 1.39
C PRO A 128 -27.00 8.77 1.54
N VAL A 129 -26.45 8.32 0.40
CA VAL A 129 -25.13 7.67 0.32
C VAL A 129 -24.38 8.28 -0.84
N ASP A 130 -23.19 8.77 -0.56
CA ASP A 130 -22.28 9.33 -1.56
C ASP A 130 -21.33 8.24 -2.07
N ILE A 131 -21.32 8.05 -3.40
CA ILE A 131 -20.54 7.00 -4.05
C ILE A 131 -19.65 7.54 -5.15
N LEU A 132 -18.55 6.85 -5.43
CA LEU A 132 -17.85 6.90 -6.71
C LEU A 132 -18.10 5.58 -7.45
N LEU A 133 -18.34 5.65 -8.77
CA LEU A 133 -18.39 4.46 -9.60
C LEU A 133 -16.95 4.07 -9.97
N ARG A 134 -16.55 2.84 -9.68
CA ARG A 134 -15.19 2.38 -10.00
C ARG A 134 -15.13 1.87 -11.44
N ALA A 135 -14.41 2.60 -12.26
CA ALA A 135 -14.17 2.27 -13.65
C ALA A 135 -12.91 1.41 -13.83
N ASN A 136 -13.05 0.30 -14.58
CA ASN A 136 -11.95 -0.55 -15.02
C ASN A 136 -11.65 -0.22 -16.50
N LEU A 137 -10.80 0.76 -16.70
CA LEU A 137 -10.45 1.27 -18.01
C LEU A 137 -9.25 0.54 -18.60
N ARG A 138 -9.13 0.57 -19.90
CA ARG A 138 -7.97 0.07 -20.65
C ARG A 138 -7.28 1.25 -21.35
N PRO A 139 -6.37 1.95 -20.65
CA PRO A 139 -5.57 2.98 -21.30
C PRO A 139 -4.70 2.34 -22.39
N PRO A 140 -4.26 3.11 -23.39
CA PRO A 140 -3.21 2.69 -24.30
C PRO A 140 -2.01 2.19 -23.52
N ALA A 141 -1.21 1.29 -24.12
CA ALA A 141 -0.01 0.78 -23.47
C ALA A 141 0.90 1.94 -23.04
N VAL A 142 1.20 1.99 -21.73
CA VAL A 142 2.13 2.97 -21.15
C VAL A 142 3.43 2.25 -20.84
N ASN A 143 4.57 2.75 -21.32
CA ASN A 143 5.88 2.08 -21.22
C ASN A 143 5.87 0.62 -21.73
N GLY A 144 5.09 0.32 -22.78
CA GLY A 144 5.00 -1.03 -23.34
C GLY A 144 4.19 -2.03 -22.46
N GLN A 145 3.69 -1.60 -21.33
CA GLN A 145 2.83 -2.43 -20.47
C GLN A 145 1.37 -2.24 -20.84
N THR A 146 0.70 -3.35 -21.16
CA THR A 146 -0.75 -3.38 -21.32
C THR A 146 -1.41 -3.68 -19.98
N THR A 147 -2.54 -3.02 -19.71
CA THR A 147 -3.34 -3.35 -18.53
C THR A 147 -3.91 -4.76 -18.64
N THR A 148 -3.66 -5.60 -17.64
CA THR A 148 -4.28 -6.93 -17.54
C THR A 148 -5.74 -6.80 -17.11
N VAL A 149 -6.57 -7.75 -17.55
CA VAL A 149 -7.95 -7.85 -17.06
C VAL A 149 -7.91 -8.18 -15.57
N THR A 150 -8.55 -7.33 -14.76
CA THR A 150 -8.65 -7.50 -13.31
C THR A 150 -10.11 -7.60 -12.88
N PRO A 151 -10.40 -8.21 -11.73
CA PRO A 151 -11.76 -8.27 -11.19
C PRO A 151 -12.22 -6.95 -10.54
N PHE A 152 -11.43 -5.87 -10.65
CA PHE A 152 -11.68 -4.61 -9.96
C PHE A 152 -12.42 -3.62 -10.84
N GLY A 153 -13.56 -3.13 -10.34
CA GLY A 153 -14.35 -2.11 -11.02
C GLY A 153 -15.12 -2.63 -12.24
N MET A 154 -15.66 -1.72 -13.01
CA MET A 154 -16.60 -1.96 -14.09
C MET A 154 -16.08 -1.42 -15.42
N ASP A 155 -16.23 -2.16 -16.48
CA ASP A 155 -16.12 -1.64 -17.86
C ASP A 155 -17.29 -0.72 -18.22
N GLU A 156 -17.22 -0.05 -19.37
CA GLU A 156 -18.22 0.94 -19.76
C GLU A 156 -19.66 0.36 -19.85
N PRO A 157 -19.90 -0.81 -20.47
CA PRO A 157 -21.24 -1.41 -20.47
C PRO A 157 -21.76 -1.74 -19.06
N THR A 158 -20.89 -2.18 -18.16
CA THR A 158 -21.26 -2.49 -16.77
C THR A 158 -21.56 -1.21 -15.96
N LEU A 159 -20.83 -0.13 -16.21
CA LEU A 159 -21.13 1.19 -15.64
C LEU A 159 -22.50 1.71 -16.11
N GLU A 160 -22.82 1.56 -17.41
CA GLU A 160 -24.12 1.93 -17.95
C GLU A 160 -25.27 1.13 -17.33
N ALA A 161 -25.06 -0.14 -16.99
CA ALA A 161 -26.03 -0.97 -16.27
C ALA A 161 -26.34 -0.45 -14.85
N CYS A 162 -25.52 0.42 -14.27
CA CYS A 162 -25.82 1.11 -13.03
C CYS A 162 -26.85 2.24 -13.18
N LEU A 163 -27.01 2.83 -14.36
CA LEU A 163 -27.85 4.01 -14.58
C LEU A 163 -29.34 3.80 -14.23
N PRO A 164 -30.01 2.70 -14.64
CA PRO A 164 -31.39 2.45 -14.23
C PRO A 164 -31.53 2.26 -12.71
N ILE A 165 -30.52 1.66 -12.04
CA ILE A 165 -30.53 1.48 -10.59
C ILE A 165 -30.43 2.84 -9.88
N LEU A 166 -29.56 3.73 -10.37
CA LEU A 166 -29.40 5.08 -9.84
C LEU A 166 -30.69 5.90 -9.99
N ARG A 167 -31.36 5.80 -11.15
CA ARG A 167 -32.65 6.46 -11.36
C ARG A 167 -33.73 5.98 -10.39
N ALA A 168 -33.73 4.69 -10.05
CA ALA A 168 -34.67 4.11 -9.09
C ALA A 168 -34.30 4.41 -7.63
N ALA A 169 -33.07 4.82 -7.34
CA ALA A 169 -32.56 5.09 -5.99
C ALA A 169 -31.97 6.52 -5.88
N PRO A 170 -32.78 7.59 -5.93
CA PRO A 170 -32.31 8.98 -6.02
C PRO A 170 -31.55 9.47 -4.78
N ARG A 171 -31.56 8.71 -3.70
CA ARG A 171 -30.77 9.01 -2.50
C ARG A 171 -29.34 8.50 -2.58
N ILE A 172 -29.01 7.63 -3.57
CA ILE A 172 -27.65 7.25 -3.89
C ILE A 172 -27.10 8.33 -4.81
N ARG A 173 -26.13 9.08 -4.32
CA ARG A 173 -25.58 10.26 -5.01
C ARG A 173 -24.23 9.91 -5.60
N VAL A 174 -24.15 9.85 -6.92
CA VAL A 174 -22.85 9.71 -7.61
C VAL A 174 -22.11 11.04 -7.46
N ARG A 175 -20.91 10.97 -6.85
CA ARG A 175 -20.00 12.11 -6.70
C ARG A 175 -18.94 12.15 -7.77
N GLY A 176 -18.74 11.08 -8.49
CA GLY A 176 -17.74 11.01 -9.56
C GLY A 176 -17.30 9.59 -9.88
N ILE A 177 -16.06 9.48 -10.35
CA ILE A 177 -15.42 8.24 -10.79
C ILE A 177 -14.19 7.95 -9.93
N HIS A 178 -13.99 6.67 -9.59
CA HIS A 178 -12.73 6.13 -9.11
C HIS A 178 -12.12 5.23 -10.19
N SER A 179 -10.81 5.29 -10.41
CA SER A 179 -10.14 4.41 -11.35
C SER A 179 -8.69 4.16 -10.95
N HIS A 180 -8.40 2.93 -10.49
CA HIS A 180 -7.07 2.50 -10.09
C HIS A 180 -6.51 1.54 -11.14
N LEU A 181 -5.66 2.03 -12.04
CA LEU A 181 -5.19 1.31 -13.23
C LEU A 181 -3.70 0.98 -13.20
N ALA A 182 -2.94 1.55 -12.26
CA ALA A 182 -1.49 1.50 -12.27
C ALA A 182 -0.92 0.67 -11.11
N TRP A 183 0.20 0.00 -11.38
CA TRP A 183 1.01 -0.70 -10.38
C TRP A 183 2.50 -0.51 -10.67
N GLY A 184 3.16 0.32 -9.84
CA GLY A 184 4.61 0.52 -9.93
C GLY A 184 5.03 1.29 -11.16
N LEU A 185 4.34 2.38 -11.50
CA LEU A 185 4.70 3.25 -12.60
C LEU A 185 5.50 4.48 -12.12
N PRO A 186 6.51 4.93 -12.90
CA PRO A 186 7.20 6.19 -12.65
C PRO A 186 6.30 7.39 -12.93
N ALA A 187 6.69 8.58 -12.44
CA ALA A 187 5.87 9.78 -12.49
C ALA A 187 5.36 10.17 -13.89
N PRO A 188 6.17 10.12 -14.97
CA PRO A 188 5.66 10.44 -16.32
C PRO A 188 4.53 9.51 -16.76
N ALA A 189 4.69 8.19 -16.53
CA ALA A 189 3.69 7.20 -16.89
C ALA A 189 2.42 7.33 -16.04
N MET A 190 2.56 7.65 -14.76
CA MET A 190 1.41 7.97 -13.88
C MET A 190 0.66 9.20 -14.37
N ALA A 191 1.36 10.23 -14.86
CA ALA A 191 0.74 11.44 -15.41
C ALA A 191 -0.07 11.14 -16.69
N GLU A 192 0.43 10.27 -17.57
CA GLU A 192 -0.30 9.84 -18.77
C GLU A 192 -1.59 9.08 -18.40
N VAL A 193 -1.51 8.15 -17.42
CA VAL A 193 -2.68 7.44 -16.91
C VAL A 193 -3.69 8.41 -16.29
N ALA A 194 -3.23 9.37 -15.50
CA ALA A 194 -4.09 10.38 -14.88
C ALA A 194 -4.83 11.22 -15.93
N ALA A 195 -4.12 11.70 -16.95
CA ALA A 195 -4.72 12.48 -18.07
C ALA A 195 -5.78 11.67 -18.82
N TYR A 196 -5.50 10.39 -19.09
CA TYR A 196 -6.45 9.48 -19.72
C TYR A 196 -7.72 9.31 -18.87
N VAL A 197 -7.57 9.01 -17.57
CA VAL A 197 -8.70 8.81 -16.64
C VAL A 197 -9.53 10.08 -16.52
N VAL A 198 -8.91 11.25 -16.35
CA VAL A 198 -9.62 12.53 -16.24
C VAL A 198 -10.43 12.84 -17.51
N THR A 199 -9.84 12.63 -18.68
CA THR A 199 -10.48 12.86 -19.96
C THR A 199 -11.69 11.93 -20.18
N TRP A 200 -11.49 10.64 -19.92
CA TRP A 200 -12.55 9.65 -20.06
C TRP A 200 -13.68 9.89 -19.05
N ALA A 201 -13.35 10.07 -17.77
CA ALA A 201 -14.33 10.27 -16.70
C ALA A 201 -15.18 11.53 -16.95
N SER A 202 -14.56 12.64 -17.37
CA SER A 202 -15.27 13.87 -17.71
C SER A 202 -16.26 13.65 -18.87
N SER A 203 -15.83 12.97 -19.93
CA SER A 203 -16.68 12.66 -21.07
C SER A 203 -17.84 11.74 -20.71
N TRP A 204 -17.56 10.66 -19.95
CA TRP A 204 -18.57 9.70 -19.53
C TRP A 204 -19.62 10.32 -18.60
N LEU A 205 -19.19 11.10 -17.60
CA LEU A 205 -20.07 11.78 -16.65
C LEU A 205 -20.95 12.80 -17.37
N ASN A 206 -20.39 13.62 -18.26
CA ASN A 206 -21.17 14.59 -19.04
C ASN A 206 -22.25 13.92 -19.93
N ARG A 207 -21.95 12.73 -20.45
CA ARG A 207 -22.90 11.98 -21.30
C ARG A 207 -24.01 11.33 -20.50
N HIS A 208 -23.69 10.70 -19.37
CA HIS A 208 -24.60 9.80 -18.67
C HIS A 208 -25.18 10.39 -17.38
N LEU A 209 -24.48 11.31 -16.73
CA LEU A 209 -24.81 11.91 -15.43
C LEU A 209 -24.53 13.43 -15.43
N PRO A 210 -25.11 14.21 -16.37
CA PRO A 210 -24.79 15.64 -16.50
C PRO A 210 -25.19 16.50 -15.30
N GLY A 211 -25.97 15.94 -14.36
CA GLY A 211 -26.35 16.63 -13.12
C GLY A 211 -25.33 16.49 -11.97
N VAL A 212 -24.20 15.81 -12.19
CA VAL A 212 -23.13 15.75 -11.19
C VAL A 212 -22.27 17.00 -11.32
N GLU A 213 -22.49 17.96 -10.43
CA GLU A 213 -21.70 19.19 -10.37
C GLU A 213 -20.38 18.93 -9.67
N HIS A 214 -19.27 19.49 -10.22
CA HIS A 214 -17.91 19.34 -9.69
C HIS A 214 -17.52 17.88 -9.35
N PRO A 215 -17.60 16.96 -10.33
CA PRO A 215 -17.41 15.55 -10.08
C PRO A 215 -15.98 15.24 -9.59
N GLU A 216 -15.90 14.45 -8.55
CA GLU A 216 -14.65 13.95 -7.99
C GLU A 216 -14.04 12.88 -8.91
N ILE A 217 -12.73 12.95 -9.16
CA ILE A 217 -12.01 11.92 -9.91
C ILE A 217 -10.90 11.37 -9.03
N ASP A 218 -11.06 10.13 -8.59
CA ASP A 218 -10.07 9.42 -7.80
C ASP A 218 -9.24 8.53 -8.73
N LEU A 219 -7.94 8.82 -8.79
CA LEU A 219 -6.97 8.19 -9.68
C LEU A 219 -6.34 6.94 -9.06
N GLY A 220 -6.67 6.64 -7.80
CA GLY A 220 -6.06 5.55 -7.06
C GLY A 220 -4.58 5.73 -6.76
N GLY A 221 -3.92 4.60 -6.49
CA GLY A 221 -2.48 4.55 -6.22
C GLY A 221 -1.66 4.01 -7.40
N GLY A 222 -0.51 3.40 -7.09
CA GLY A 222 0.32 2.71 -8.08
C GLY A 222 1.68 3.36 -8.36
N MET A 223 2.06 4.39 -7.60
CA MET A 223 3.36 5.06 -7.66
C MET A 223 4.50 4.07 -7.38
N LEU A 224 5.53 4.09 -8.20
CA LEU A 224 6.66 3.17 -8.14
C LEU A 224 7.41 3.26 -6.80
N VAL A 225 7.69 2.10 -6.24
CA VAL A 225 8.77 1.87 -5.27
C VAL A 225 9.63 0.76 -5.86
N ASP A 226 10.88 1.08 -6.15
CA ASP A 226 11.81 0.17 -6.79
C ASP A 226 12.57 -0.64 -5.73
N TYR A 227 12.41 -1.96 -5.77
CA TYR A 227 13.11 -2.87 -4.85
C TYR A 227 14.52 -3.24 -5.35
N ALA A 228 14.79 -3.02 -6.63
CA ALA A 228 16.13 -3.21 -7.19
C ALA A 228 17.03 -1.99 -6.95
N ASP A 229 16.42 -0.80 -6.82
CA ASP A 229 17.10 0.45 -6.45
C ASP A 229 16.38 1.09 -5.24
N PRO A 230 16.67 0.63 -4.01
CA PRO A 230 15.98 1.07 -2.79
C PRO A 230 16.22 2.54 -2.42
N ASP A 231 17.20 3.20 -3.03
CA ASP A 231 17.47 4.62 -2.85
C ASP A 231 16.68 5.50 -3.82
N SER A 232 16.15 4.93 -4.90
CA SER A 232 15.28 5.63 -5.84
C SER A 232 13.98 6.05 -5.19
N ARG A 233 13.47 7.21 -5.60
CA ARG A 233 12.21 7.78 -5.12
C ARG A 233 11.33 8.14 -6.31
N PHE A 234 10.03 7.98 -6.14
CA PHE A 234 9.04 8.49 -7.08
C PHE A 234 9.14 10.02 -7.15
N ASP A 235 9.14 10.57 -8.36
CA ASP A 235 9.23 12.03 -8.57
C ASP A 235 7.85 12.68 -8.31
N TRP A 236 7.61 12.99 -7.04
CA TRP A 236 6.37 13.62 -6.60
C TRP A 236 6.21 15.04 -7.14
N ALA A 237 7.32 15.78 -7.33
CA ALA A 237 7.27 17.14 -7.85
C ALA A 237 6.80 17.16 -9.32
N ALA A 238 7.38 16.29 -10.16
CA ALA A 238 6.95 16.15 -11.54
C ALA A 238 5.49 15.67 -11.64
N TYR A 239 5.09 14.70 -10.80
CA TYR A 239 3.72 14.20 -10.79
C TYR A 239 2.71 15.26 -10.33
N GLY A 240 3.01 15.99 -9.25
CA GLY A 240 2.17 17.09 -8.75
C GLY A 240 1.99 18.20 -9.79
N ALA A 241 3.08 18.59 -10.47
CA ALA A 241 3.00 19.57 -11.58
C ALA A 241 2.12 19.06 -12.74
N ALA A 242 2.24 17.78 -13.09
CA ALA A 242 1.40 17.17 -14.11
C ALA A 242 -0.09 17.15 -13.71
N LEU A 243 -0.40 16.78 -12.45
CA LEU A 243 -1.78 16.81 -11.96
C LEU A 243 -2.37 18.22 -11.96
N ALA A 244 -1.59 19.23 -11.55
CA ALA A 244 -2.00 20.63 -11.57
C ALA A 244 -2.30 21.17 -12.98
N ALA A 245 -1.68 20.62 -14.00
CA ALA A 245 -1.92 20.98 -15.39
C ALA A 245 -3.19 20.33 -16.00
N LEU A 246 -3.77 19.33 -15.33
CA LEU A 246 -4.98 18.66 -15.81
C LEU A 246 -6.21 19.56 -15.65
N ARG A 247 -7.04 19.61 -16.70
CA ARG A 247 -8.34 20.27 -16.64
C ARG A 247 -9.38 19.32 -16.07
N SER A 248 -9.35 19.14 -14.74
CA SER A 248 -10.35 18.32 -14.05
C SER A 248 -11.63 19.12 -13.83
N PRO A 249 -12.82 18.52 -14.01
CA PRO A 249 -14.10 19.17 -13.73
C PRO A 249 -14.40 19.37 -12.24
N GLY A 250 -13.62 18.76 -11.37
CA GLY A 250 -13.73 18.86 -9.92
C GLY A 250 -12.45 18.35 -9.23
N PRO A 251 -12.50 18.06 -7.93
CA PRO A 251 -11.31 17.67 -7.17
C PRO A 251 -10.73 16.34 -7.65
N LEU A 252 -9.40 16.29 -7.75
CA LEU A 252 -8.64 15.06 -7.97
C LEU A 252 -8.29 14.43 -6.62
N ARG A 253 -8.23 13.10 -6.58
CA ARG A 253 -7.69 12.31 -5.46
C ARG A 253 -6.69 11.28 -5.93
N ILE A 254 -5.77 10.96 -5.04
CA ILE A 254 -4.80 9.86 -5.21
C ILE A 254 -4.75 9.03 -3.92
N GLU A 255 -4.47 7.73 -4.07
CA GLU A 255 -4.45 6.75 -2.97
C GLU A 255 -3.07 6.10 -2.79
N PRO A 256 -2.00 6.86 -2.49
CA PRO A 256 -0.70 6.27 -2.27
C PRO A 256 -0.71 5.41 -1.00
N GLY A 257 -0.18 4.19 -1.12
CA GLY A 257 0.07 3.30 0.00
C GLY A 257 1.57 3.06 0.15
N ARG A 258 2.11 2.15 -0.67
CA ARG A 258 3.51 1.74 -0.65
C ARG A 258 4.49 2.92 -0.72
N SER A 259 4.26 3.85 -1.61
CA SER A 259 5.14 5.00 -1.84
C SER A 259 5.17 5.99 -0.67
N LEU A 260 4.21 5.94 0.26
CA LEU A 260 4.24 6.70 1.50
C LEU A 260 4.97 6.00 2.64
N SER A 261 4.82 4.68 2.80
CA SER A 261 5.25 4.02 4.04
C SER A 261 6.34 2.96 3.88
N ALA A 262 6.69 2.51 2.66
CA ALA A 262 7.66 1.42 2.47
C ALA A 262 9.06 1.75 2.99
N TYR A 263 9.54 2.96 2.72
CA TYR A 263 10.91 3.37 2.98
C TYR A 263 11.26 3.50 4.47
N GLN A 264 10.28 3.72 5.32
CA GLN A 264 10.45 3.98 6.74
C GLN A 264 10.24 2.74 7.61
N GLY A 265 10.31 1.56 7.00
CA GLY A 265 10.19 0.29 7.70
C GLY A 265 11.29 -0.69 7.34
N TRP A 266 11.81 -1.37 8.36
CA TRP A 266 12.82 -2.42 8.23
C TRP A 266 12.35 -3.67 8.94
N TYR A 267 12.68 -4.83 8.37
CA TYR A 267 12.61 -6.11 9.06
C TYR A 267 14.03 -6.58 9.39
N VAL A 268 14.29 -6.83 10.64
CA VAL A 268 15.61 -7.20 11.17
C VAL A 268 15.58 -8.61 11.68
N THR A 269 16.55 -9.40 11.24
CA THR A 269 16.75 -10.78 11.71
C THR A 269 18.22 -11.12 11.81
N ASP A 270 18.54 -12.32 12.30
CA ASP A 270 19.91 -12.83 12.40
C ASP A 270 20.12 -14.09 11.58
N VAL A 271 21.36 -14.33 11.19
CA VAL A 271 21.78 -15.56 10.53
C VAL A 271 21.87 -16.67 11.58
N LEU A 272 21.08 -17.72 11.43
CA LEU A 272 21.12 -18.91 12.31
C LEU A 272 22.23 -19.89 11.90
N ASP A 273 22.37 -20.09 10.57
CA ASP A 273 23.30 -21.06 10.02
C ASP A 273 23.68 -20.72 8.58
N ILE A 274 24.84 -21.20 8.14
CA ILE A 274 25.31 -21.15 6.76
C ILE A 274 25.65 -22.57 6.32
N LYS A 275 25.01 -23.06 5.27
CA LYS A 275 25.21 -24.42 4.78
C LYS A 275 25.28 -24.49 3.25
N THR A 276 25.97 -25.50 2.75
CA THR A 276 26.06 -25.82 1.33
C THR A 276 25.32 -27.11 1.03
N SER A 277 24.52 -27.11 -0.04
CA SER A 277 23.84 -28.31 -0.54
C SER A 277 23.92 -28.30 -2.07
N HIS A 278 24.42 -29.40 -2.65
CA HIS A 278 24.59 -29.57 -4.11
C HIS A 278 25.32 -28.37 -4.77
N GLY A 279 26.32 -27.81 -4.11
CA GLY A 279 27.11 -26.68 -4.61
C GLY A 279 26.46 -25.29 -4.44
N GLN A 280 25.23 -25.22 -3.94
CA GLN A 280 24.56 -23.98 -3.60
C GLN A 280 24.71 -23.65 -2.12
N CYS A 281 25.02 -22.38 -1.82
CA CYS A 281 25.18 -21.92 -0.43
C CYS A 281 23.92 -21.19 0.05
N PHE A 282 23.51 -21.47 1.28
CA PHE A 282 22.32 -20.92 1.92
C PHE A 282 22.65 -20.32 3.28
N ALA A 283 22.20 -19.09 3.53
CA ALA A 283 22.13 -18.54 4.86
C ALA A 283 20.70 -18.71 5.39
N VAL A 284 20.56 -19.50 6.45
CA VAL A 284 19.27 -19.70 7.13
C VAL A 284 19.08 -18.59 8.15
N LEU A 285 18.02 -17.81 8.00
CA LEU A 285 17.70 -16.66 8.85
C LEU A 285 16.63 -17.04 9.87
N ARG A 286 16.63 -16.42 11.03
CA ARG A 286 15.55 -16.51 12.01
C ARG A 286 14.27 -15.89 11.44
N GLY A 287 13.11 -16.52 11.59
CA GLY A 287 11.87 -16.15 10.95
C GLY A 287 11.83 -16.62 9.48
N GLY A 288 11.10 -15.95 8.65
CA GLY A 288 10.89 -16.34 7.25
C GLY A 288 9.82 -15.49 6.59
N THR A 289 9.30 -15.98 5.46
CA THR A 289 8.24 -15.29 4.71
C THR A 289 6.89 -15.26 5.43
N GLN A 290 6.72 -15.96 6.55
CA GLN A 290 5.60 -15.73 7.47
C GLN A 290 5.68 -14.36 8.18
N HIS A 291 6.85 -13.74 8.21
CA HIS A 291 7.03 -12.38 8.72
C HIS A 291 7.13 -11.35 7.58
N LEU A 292 7.85 -11.65 6.50
CA LEU A 292 8.09 -10.73 5.39
C LEU A 292 7.82 -11.45 4.06
N ARG A 293 6.55 -11.47 3.63
CA ARG A 293 6.13 -12.16 2.41
C ARG A 293 6.31 -11.35 1.13
N THR A 294 6.70 -10.10 1.19
CA THR A 294 6.81 -9.22 0.02
C THR A 294 7.61 -9.82 -1.13
N PRO A 295 8.78 -10.47 -0.91
CA PRO A 295 9.56 -11.11 -1.98
C PRO A 295 8.75 -12.15 -2.75
N VAL A 296 8.09 -13.06 -2.04
CA VAL A 296 7.27 -14.13 -2.65
C VAL A 296 6.05 -13.54 -3.37
N ALA A 297 5.37 -12.60 -2.74
CA ALA A 297 4.15 -12.01 -3.29
C ALA A 297 4.40 -11.18 -4.56
N ARG A 298 5.59 -10.62 -4.70
CA ARG A 298 5.97 -9.81 -5.85
C ARG A 298 6.94 -10.50 -6.81
N GLY A 299 7.51 -11.62 -6.44
CA GLY A 299 8.46 -12.37 -7.25
C GLY A 299 9.81 -11.66 -7.47
N HIS A 300 10.29 -10.91 -6.46
CA HIS A 300 11.58 -10.21 -6.47
C HIS A 300 12.34 -10.48 -5.18
N ASP A 301 13.61 -10.09 -5.14
CA ASP A 301 14.41 -10.10 -3.92
C ASP A 301 14.10 -8.89 -3.04
N GLN A 302 14.24 -9.04 -1.71
CA GLN A 302 14.13 -7.93 -0.77
C GLN A 302 15.50 -7.27 -0.61
N PRO A 303 15.62 -5.94 -0.75
CA PRO A 303 16.89 -5.25 -0.52
C PRO A 303 17.29 -5.36 0.95
N PHE A 304 18.59 -5.60 1.19
CA PHE A 304 19.10 -5.81 2.55
C PHE A 304 20.50 -5.23 2.75
N THR A 305 20.85 -5.06 4.02
CA THR A 305 22.21 -4.77 4.46
C THR A 305 22.61 -5.75 5.56
N VAL A 306 23.93 -6.00 5.67
CA VAL A 306 24.50 -6.86 6.71
C VAL A 306 25.13 -5.99 7.80
N ILE A 307 24.74 -6.21 9.04
CA ILE A 307 25.40 -5.60 10.21
C ILE A 307 26.14 -6.68 10.98
N ARG A 308 27.43 -6.48 11.20
CA ARG A 308 28.27 -7.39 11.96
C ARG A 308 28.46 -6.88 13.37
N PRO A 309 28.00 -7.59 14.39
CA PRO A 309 28.39 -7.31 15.76
C PRO A 309 29.90 -7.46 15.93
N THR A 310 30.51 -6.61 16.76
CA THR A 310 31.96 -6.61 17.02
C THR A 310 32.46 -7.96 17.57
N GLY A 311 33.68 -8.35 17.17
CA GLY A 311 34.35 -9.56 17.71
C GLY A 311 34.02 -10.86 16.99
N ARG A 312 33.33 -10.83 15.84
CA ARG A 312 33.02 -12.03 15.05
C ARG A 312 34.06 -12.30 13.98
N THR A 313 34.36 -13.58 13.78
CA THR A 313 35.26 -14.05 12.72
C THR A 313 34.45 -14.26 11.44
N PRO A 314 34.87 -13.70 10.28
CA PRO A 314 34.25 -13.95 9.01
C PRO A 314 34.23 -15.45 8.67
N ALA A 315 33.07 -15.99 8.30
CA ALA A 315 32.92 -17.42 7.97
C ALA A 315 32.77 -17.66 6.44
N TYR A 316 31.98 -16.83 5.74
CA TYR A 316 31.68 -17.08 4.33
C TYR A 316 31.76 -15.81 3.49
N SER A 317 32.39 -15.95 2.30
CA SER A 317 32.37 -14.92 1.26
C SER A 317 32.08 -15.58 -0.09
N GLY A 318 31.16 -15.02 -0.84
CA GLY A 318 30.74 -15.58 -2.14
C GLY A 318 29.26 -15.35 -2.41
N THR A 319 28.72 -16.12 -3.36
CA THR A 319 27.31 -16.08 -3.72
C THR A 319 26.49 -16.98 -2.78
N ILE A 320 25.40 -16.44 -2.23
CA ILE A 320 24.55 -17.12 -1.24
C ILE A 320 23.07 -16.76 -1.44
N THR A 321 22.17 -17.68 -1.13
CA THR A 321 20.73 -17.43 -1.09
C THR A 321 20.28 -17.25 0.38
N LEU A 322 19.59 -16.15 0.67
CA LEU A 322 19.02 -15.87 1.99
C LEU A 322 17.65 -16.54 2.09
N VAL A 323 17.53 -17.50 3.00
CA VAL A 323 16.30 -18.28 3.22
C VAL A 323 15.84 -18.15 4.67
N GLY A 324 14.53 -18.27 4.91
CA GLY A 324 13.99 -18.34 6.26
C GLY A 324 14.05 -19.75 6.84
N GLN A 325 13.35 -19.97 7.96
CA GLN A 325 13.29 -21.23 8.69
C GLN A 325 12.05 -22.09 8.39
N LEU A 326 11.25 -21.71 7.39
CA LEU A 326 10.05 -22.46 7.03
C LEU A 326 10.37 -23.71 6.17
N CYS A 327 9.60 -24.77 6.36
CA CYS A 327 9.71 -26.02 5.59
C CYS A 327 9.09 -25.89 4.18
N THR A 328 9.42 -24.86 3.43
CA THR A 328 8.95 -24.65 2.06
C THR A 328 10.04 -24.02 1.19
N PRO A 329 10.21 -24.49 -0.07
CA PRO A 329 11.19 -23.91 -0.98
C PRO A 329 10.88 -22.46 -1.41
N LYS A 330 9.70 -21.94 -1.07
CA LYS A 330 9.29 -20.56 -1.32
C LYS A 330 9.76 -19.58 -0.23
N ASP A 331 10.38 -20.09 0.84
CA ASP A 331 10.84 -19.26 1.95
C ASP A 331 12.20 -18.60 1.64
N VAL A 332 12.21 -17.71 0.67
CA VAL A 332 13.40 -17.05 0.14
C VAL A 332 13.21 -15.54 0.21
N PHE A 333 14.21 -14.85 0.73
CA PHE A 333 14.26 -13.38 0.82
C PHE A 333 15.07 -12.75 -0.32
N ALA A 334 16.20 -13.36 -0.68
CA ALA A 334 17.05 -12.91 -1.78
C ALA A 334 17.85 -14.09 -2.35
N ARG A 335 18.02 -14.15 -3.68
CA ARG A 335 18.65 -15.26 -4.40
C ARG A 335 20.00 -14.84 -4.94
N ASP A 336 20.97 -15.75 -4.80
CA ASP A 336 22.27 -15.65 -5.47
C ASP A 336 22.97 -14.30 -5.26
N VAL A 337 22.84 -13.74 -4.04
CA VAL A 337 23.41 -12.46 -3.67
C VAL A 337 24.85 -12.61 -3.23
N SER A 338 25.69 -11.63 -3.58
CA SER A 338 27.09 -11.59 -3.15
C SER A 338 27.21 -11.06 -1.73
N VAL A 339 27.89 -11.81 -0.87
CA VAL A 339 28.21 -11.40 0.49
C VAL A 339 29.71 -11.53 0.76
N THR A 340 30.21 -10.74 1.71
CA THR A 340 31.62 -10.82 2.15
C THR A 340 31.66 -10.99 3.67
N GLY A 341 32.26 -12.08 4.15
CA GLY A 341 32.50 -12.33 5.56
C GLY A 341 31.24 -12.56 6.39
N LEU A 342 30.15 -13.12 5.80
CA LEU A 342 28.92 -13.42 6.52
C LEU A 342 29.12 -14.57 7.50
N SER A 343 28.56 -14.46 8.70
CA SER A 343 28.70 -15.45 9.79
C SER A 343 27.37 -15.67 10.51
N PRO A 344 27.14 -16.85 11.11
CA PRO A 344 26.05 -17.06 12.02
C PRO A 344 26.03 -15.99 13.12
N GLY A 345 24.85 -15.42 13.37
CA GLY A 345 24.61 -14.31 14.30
C GLY A 345 24.88 -12.92 13.73
N ASP A 346 25.34 -12.77 12.48
CA ASP A 346 25.26 -11.47 11.80
C ASP A 346 23.81 -11.07 11.59
N LEU A 347 23.56 -9.77 11.57
CA LEU A 347 22.21 -9.25 11.38
C LEU A 347 21.97 -8.96 9.89
N ILE A 348 20.80 -9.35 9.42
CA ILE A 348 20.28 -8.98 8.12
C ILE A 348 19.15 -7.97 8.33
N VAL A 349 19.30 -6.79 7.76
CA VAL A 349 18.33 -5.70 7.83
C VAL A 349 17.72 -5.52 6.45
N PHE A 350 16.49 -5.98 6.29
CA PHE A 350 15.74 -5.82 5.05
C PHE A 350 15.06 -4.46 5.02
N GLY A 351 15.34 -3.65 4.00
CA GLY A 351 14.71 -2.36 3.75
C GLY A 351 13.36 -2.48 3.04
N LEU A 352 12.71 -1.34 2.81
CA LEU A 352 11.40 -1.26 2.15
C LEU A 352 10.32 -2.17 2.76
N ALA A 353 10.43 -2.46 4.05
CA ALA A 353 9.52 -3.33 4.79
C ALA A 353 8.40 -2.57 5.51
N GLY A 354 8.25 -1.26 5.24
CA GLY A 354 7.21 -0.43 5.84
C GLY A 354 5.82 -0.56 5.18
N ALA A 355 5.69 -1.32 4.08
CA ALA A 355 4.42 -1.51 3.39
C ALA A 355 4.29 -2.92 2.80
N TYR A 356 3.11 -3.51 2.89
CA TYR A 356 2.78 -4.84 2.38
C TYR A 356 3.81 -5.89 2.83
N ALA A 357 4.21 -5.83 4.08
CA ALA A 357 5.19 -6.70 4.71
C ALA A 357 4.52 -7.62 5.73
N TRP A 358 4.49 -7.25 7.01
CA TRP A 358 3.83 -8.04 8.05
C TRP A 358 2.35 -8.32 7.74
N ASN A 359 1.58 -7.28 7.42
CA ASN A 359 0.13 -7.38 7.17
C ASN A 359 -0.25 -8.18 5.93
N LEU A 360 0.68 -8.48 5.02
CA LEU A 360 0.48 -9.35 3.85
C LEU A 360 0.91 -10.80 4.12
N SER A 361 1.61 -11.07 5.23
CA SER A 361 2.27 -12.33 5.53
C SER A 361 1.32 -13.38 6.10
N HIS A 362 1.70 -14.64 6.04
CA HIS A 362 0.89 -15.79 6.50
C HIS A 362 1.29 -16.17 7.94
N HIS A 363 1.00 -15.31 8.88
CA HIS A 363 1.53 -15.24 10.23
C HIS A 363 1.52 -16.54 11.04
N GLN A 364 0.51 -17.39 10.86
CA GLN A 364 0.34 -18.59 11.68
C GLN A 364 0.98 -19.86 11.10
N PHE A 365 1.67 -19.75 9.95
CA PHE A 365 2.28 -20.92 9.33
C PHE A 365 3.40 -21.47 10.20
N LEU A 366 3.32 -22.76 10.54
CA LEU A 366 4.19 -23.51 11.44
C LEU A 366 4.24 -22.97 12.89
N MET A 367 3.36 -22.05 13.27
CA MET A 367 3.24 -21.49 14.64
C MET A 367 4.55 -20.89 15.18
N HIS A 368 5.39 -20.34 14.31
CA HIS A 368 6.55 -19.58 14.75
C HIS A 368 6.12 -18.32 15.51
N PRO A 369 6.90 -17.86 16.52
CA PRO A 369 6.62 -16.61 17.20
C PRO A 369 6.56 -15.42 16.26
N GLU A 370 5.70 -14.46 16.56
CA GLU A 370 5.61 -13.19 15.85
C GLU A 370 6.87 -12.35 16.06
N PRO A 371 7.24 -11.46 15.10
CA PRO A 371 8.32 -10.50 15.31
C PRO A 371 7.90 -9.46 16.34
N THR A 372 8.88 -8.80 16.96
CA THR A 372 8.64 -7.63 17.81
C THR A 372 8.50 -6.36 16.95
N PHE A 373 7.77 -5.36 17.46
CA PHE A 373 7.57 -4.08 16.76
C PHE A 373 8.15 -2.91 17.54
N HIS A 374 8.97 -2.11 16.87
CA HIS A 374 9.69 -1.00 17.47
C HIS A 374 9.56 0.26 16.62
N TYR A 375 9.57 1.41 17.26
CA TYR A 375 9.35 2.69 16.62
C TYR A 375 10.46 3.67 16.99
N LEU A 376 10.94 4.42 16.01
CA LEU A 376 11.76 5.61 16.21
C LEU A 376 10.79 6.80 16.14
N ASP A 377 10.56 7.44 17.29
CA ASP A 377 9.55 8.49 17.44
C ASP A 377 10.05 9.47 18.51
N ARG A 378 10.58 10.61 18.09
CA ARG A 378 11.06 11.66 19.00
C ARG A 378 9.91 12.53 19.51
N GLU A 379 8.86 12.69 18.70
CA GLU A 379 7.69 13.53 19.04
C GLU A 379 6.71 12.78 19.97
N GLY A 380 6.66 11.44 19.90
CA GLY A 380 5.82 10.58 20.74
C GLY A 380 6.46 10.16 22.09
N ALA A 381 7.66 10.66 22.37
CA ALA A 381 8.38 10.36 23.62
C ALA A 381 8.08 11.34 24.77
N SER A 382 7.05 12.22 24.61
CA SER A 382 6.59 13.16 25.63
C SER A 382 5.34 12.66 26.35
#